data_5a8c48dde06d579afa600b46fb9b1224
#
_entry.id   5a8c48dde06d579afa600b46fb9b1224
#
_cell.length_a   1.000
_cell.length_b   1.000
_cell.length_c   1.000
_cell.angle_alpha   90.00
_cell.angle_beta   90.00
_cell.angle_gamma   90.00
#
_symmetry.space_group_name_H-M   'P 1'
#
loop_
_entity.id
_entity.type
_entity.pdbx_description
1 polymer ?
#
loop_
_entity_poly.entity_id
_entity_poly.type
_entity_poly.pdbx_seq_one_letter_code
_entity_poly.pdbx_strand_id
1 'polypeptide(L)'
;MVTIRLARGGSKKRPFYQIVVADQRNSVTGKYIERLGFFNPIAKGGEKRLELAQDRVDYWVGGGAQPSERVASLIREAKKAAAKEA
;
A
#
# COMPACT_ATOMS: atom_id res chain seq x y z
N MET A 1 6.60 -13.94 9.82
CA MET A 1 6.98 -12.54 9.61
C MET A 1 5.89 -11.82 8.83
N VAL A 2 5.51 -10.66 9.27
CA VAL A 2 4.46 -9.87 8.63
C VAL A 2 5.10 -8.86 7.68
N THR A 3 4.54 -8.77 6.48
CA THR A 3 5.05 -7.84 5.46
C THR A 3 3.93 -6.95 4.94
N ILE A 4 4.30 -5.77 4.47
CA ILE A 4 3.37 -4.86 3.79
C ILE A 4 3.76 -4.88 2.32
N ARG A 5 2.82 -5.27 1.47
CA ARG A 5 3.13 -5.46 0.05
C ARG A 5 1.97 -5.03 -0.84
N LEU A 6 2.24 -4.98 -2.14
CA LEU A 6 1.23 -4.65 -3.13
C LEU A 6 0.56 -5.94 -3.63
N ALA A 7 -0.77 -5.92 -3.66
CA ALA A 7 -1.56 -6.99 -4.24
C ALA A 7 -2.22 -6.45 -5.50
N ARG A 8 -1.93 -7.07 -6.64
CA ARG A 8 -2.47 -6.61 -7.90
C ARG A 8 -3.95 -6.91 -8.03
N GLY A 9 -4.72 -5.88 -8.38
CA GLY A 9 -6.13 -6.01 -8.71
C GLY A 9 -6.42 -5.33 -10.04
N GLY A 10 -7.70 -5.23 -10.39
CA GLY A 10 -8.12 -4.55 -11.60
C GLY A 10 -7.95 -5.40 -12.86
N SER A 11 -8.16 -4.79 -14.03
CA SER A 11 -8.07 -5.48 -15.31
C SER A 11 -6.64 -5.47 -15.85
N LYS A 12 -6.40 -6.25 -16.91
CA LYS A 12 -5.09 -6.31 -17.55
C LYS A 12 -4.63 -4.95 -18.09
N LYS A 13 -5.57 -4.17 -18.58
CA LYS A 13 -5.26 -2.86 -19.17
C LYS A 13 -5.23 -1.73 -18.14
N ARG A 14 -5.76 -1.96 -16.94
CA ARG A 14 -5.80 -0.96 -15.88
C ARG A 14 -5.30 -1.57 -14.58
N PRO A 15 -3.99 -1.70 -14.42
CA PRO A 15 -3.45 -2.23 -13.17
C PRO A 15 -3.81 -1.33 -11.99
N PHE A 16 -4.26 -1.99 -10.94
CA PHE A 16 -4.62 -1.32 -9.70
C PHE A 16 -4.05 -2.16 -8.57
N TYR A 17 -3.36 -1.53 -7.64
CA TYR A 17 -2.71 -2.24 -6.56
C TYR A 17 -3.31 -1.86 -5.22
N GLN A 18 -3.60 -2.87 -4.41
CA GLN A 18 -3.98 -2.67 -3.03
C GLN A 18 -2.74 -2.82 -2.17
N ILE A 19 -2.61 -1.95 -1.17
CA ILE A 19 -1.50 -2.03 -0.22
C ILE A 19 -2.00 -2.79 0.98
N VAL A 20 -1.43 -3.97 1.22
CA VAL A 20 -1.97 -4.90 2.20
C VAL A 20 -0.88 -5.41 3.15
N VAL A 21 -1.32 -5.77 4.35
CA VAL A 21 -0.48 -6.43 5.34
C VAL A 21 -0.77 -7.93 5.26
N ALA A 22 0.27 -8.73 5.10
CA ALA A 22 0.10 -10.16 4.95
C ALA A 22 1.24 -10.91 5.64
N ASP A 23 0.95 -12.16 6.02
CA ASP A 23 1.99 -13.04 6.54
C ASP A 23 2.86 -13.50 5.37
N GLN A 24 4.17 -13.38 5.52
CA GLN A 24 5.13 -13.75 4.49
C GLN A 24 4.98 -15.21 4.05
N ARG A 25 4.54 -16.08 4.96
CA ARG A 25 4.33 -17.50 4.64
C ARG A 25 3.15 -17.72 3.71
N ASN A 26 2.23 -16.77 3.68
CA ASN A 26 1.00 -16.91 2.92
C ASN A 26 1.19 -16.26 1.55
N SER A 27 1.58 -17.06 0.57
CA SER A 27 1.81 -16.57 -0.79
C SER A 27 0.54 -16.57 -1.63
N VAL A 28 -0.58 -17.01 -1.08
CA VAL A 28 -1.83 -17.11 -1.82
C VAL A 28 -2.42 -15.73 -2.02
N THR A 29 -2.73 -15.42 -3.27
CA THR A 29 -3.34 -14.15 -3.66
C THR A 29 -4.70 -13.99 -2.98
N GLY A 30 -4.96 -12.82 -2.45
CA GLY A 30 -6.25 -12.51 -1.85
C GLY A 30 -6.34 -12.74 -0.36
N LYS A 31 -5.35 -13.37 0.24
CA LYS A 31 -5.34 -13.57 1.69
C LYS A 31 -4.40 -12.60 2.36
N TYR A 32 -4.96 -11.64 3.08
CA TYR A 32 -4.18 -10.63 3.80
C TYR A 32 -4.83 -10.37 5.15
N ILE A 33 -4.04 -9.76 6.05
CA ILE A 33 -4.50 -9.45 7.39
C ILE A 33 -5.33 -8.17 7.39
N GLU A 34 -4.84 -7.14 6.71
CA GLU A 34 -5.50 -5.84 6.66
C GLU A 34 -5.13 -5.11 5.38
N ARG A 35 -6.07 -4.33 4.85
CA ARG A 35 -5.83 -3.47 3.72
C ARG A 35 -5.54 -2.06 4.23
N LEU A 36 -4.40 -1.50 3.82
CA LEU A 36 -3.97 -0.18 4.28
C LEU A 36 -4.31 0.95 3.31
N GLY A 37 -4.55 0.63 2.05
CA GLY A 37 -4.83 1.63 1.04
C GLY A 37 -4.69 1.07 -0.36
N PHE A 38 -4.45 1.97 -1.31
CA PHE A 38 -4.31 1.57 -2.70
C PHE A 38 -3.30 2.44 -3.44
N PHE A 39 -2.82 1.92 -4.57
CA PHE A 39 -1.95 2.64 -5.49
C PHE A 39 -2.46 2.45 -6.90
N ASN A 40 -2.77 3.56 -7.57
CA ASN A 40 -3.25 3.56 -8.95
C ASN A 40 -2.21 4.25 -9.83
N PRO A 41 -1.31 3.49 -10.50
CA PRO A 41 -0.23 4.08 -11.28
C PRO A 41 -0.70 4.79 -12.54
N ILE A 42 -1.94 4.54 -12.97
CA ILE A 42 -2.48 5.17 -14.18
C ILE A 42 -3.58 6.17 -13.85
N ALA A 43 -3.60 6.70 -12.64
CA ALA A 43 -4.56 7.72 -12.26
C ALA A 43 -4.44 8.94 -13.17
N LYS A 44 -5.58 9.45 -13.63
CA LYS A 44 -5.63 10.60 -14.53
C LYS A 44 -6.61 11.64 -13.99
N GLY A 45 -6.28 12.90 -14.24
CA GLY A 45 -7.16 14.00 -13.84
C GLY A 45 -7.33 14.07 -12.33
N GLY A 46 -8.57 14.04 -11.86
CA GLY A 46 -8.87 14.14 -10.44
C GLY A 46 -8.80 12.83 -9.66
N GLU A 47 -8.40 11.74 -10.29
CA GLU A 47 -8.31 10.46 -9.61
C GLU A 47 -7.15 10.44 -8.61
N LYS A 48 -7.38 9.80 -7.46
CA LYS A 48 -6.31 9.63 -6.49
C LYS A 48 -5.35 8.56 -6.96
N ARG A 49 -4.07 8.93 -7.00
CA ARG A 49 -3.01 8.00 -7.40
C ARG A 49 -2.61 7.09 -6.24
N LEU A 50 -2.61 7.64 -5.03
CA LEU A 50 -2.12 6.91 -3.86
C LEU A 50 -2.92 7.32 -2.64
N GLU A 51 -3.37 6.34 -1.87
CA GLU A 51 -4.01 6.58 -0.59
C GLU A 51 -3.51 5.56 0.42
N LEU A 52 -3.16 6.04 1.60
CA LEU A 52 -2.68 5.19 2.69
C LEU A 52 -3.26 5.67 4.02
N ALA A 53 -3.70 4.72 4.84
CA ALA A 53 -4.08 5.00 6.21
C ALA A 53 -2.81 5.09 7.04
N GLN A 54 -2.27 6.30 7.20
CA GLN A 54 -0.96 6.50 7.84
C GLN A 54 -0.91 5.96 9.28
N ASP A 55 -1.98 6.14 10.03
CA ASP A 55 -2.03 5.62 11.40
C ASP A 55 -1.93 4.10 11.44
N ARG A 56 -2.55 3.41 10.48
CA ARG A 56 -2.45 1.96 10.40
C ARG A 56 -1.09 1.52 9.89
N VAL A 57 -0.53 2.25 8.94
CA VAL A 57 0.82 1.98 8.46
C VAL A 57 1.82 2.10 9.62
N ASP A 58 1.72 3.17 10.39
CA ASP A 58 2.60 3.38 11.53
C ASP A 58 2.42 2.29 12.58
N TYR A 59 1.19 1.86 12.81
CA TYR A 59 0.91 0.76 13.74
C TYR A 59 1.64 -0.52 13.33
N TRP A 60 1.50 -0.91 12.07
CA TRP A 60 2.12 -2.16 11.59
C TRP A 60 3.63 -2.07 11.51
N VAL A 61 4.15 -0.96 11.01
CA VAL A 61 5.60 -0.76 10.92
C VAL A 61 6.21 -0.70 12.32
N GLY A 62 5.55 0.00 13.24
CA GLY A 62 5.99 0.06 14.62
C GLY A 62 5.96 -1.30 15.31
N GLY A 63 5.07 -2.19 14.87
CA GLY A 63 4.98 -3.54 15.40
C GLY A 63 5.92 -4.55 14.74
N GLY A 64 6.76 -4.10 13.81
CA GLY A 64 7.75 -4.96 13.17
C GLY A 64 7.42 -5.44 11.78
N ALA A 65 6.30 -5.00 11.21
CA ALA A 65 5.98 -5.37 9.83
C ALA A 65 6.98 -4.72 8.88
N GLN A 66 7.42 -5.48 7.88
CA GLN A 66 8.42 -4.98 6.94
C GLN A 66 7.79 -4.65 5.60
N PRO A 67 7.82 -3.38 5.18
CA PRO A 67 7.32 -3.00 3.85
C PRO A 67 8.30 -3.44 2.78
N SER A 68 7.76 -3.85 1.62
CA SER A 68 8.59 -4.11 0.45
C SER A 68 9.20 -2.79 -0.03
N GLU A 69 10.25 -2.86 -0.86
CA GLU A 69 10.90 -1.66 -1.35
C GLU A 69 9.93 -0.70 -2.03
N ARG A 70 9.04 -1.25 -2.85
CA ARG A 70 8.05 -0.43 -3.54
C ARG A 70 7.09 0.22 -2.56
N VAL A 71 6.61 -0.54 -1.59
CA VAL A 71 5.70 -0.01 -0.58
C VAL A 71 6.39 1.04 0.28
N ALA A 72 7.64 0.82 0.66
CA ALA A 72 8.40 1.80 1.44
C ALA A 72 8.50 3.13 0.68
N SER A 73 8.74 3.08 -0.61
CA SER A 73 8.79 4.26 -1.46
C SER A 73 7.43 4.97 -1.49
N LEU A 74 6.35 4.21 -1.62
CA LEU A 74 5.00 4.77 -1.65
C LEU A 74 4.62 5.39 -0.31
N ILE A 75 5.03 4.78 0.80
CA ILE A 75 4.78 5.33 2.14
C ILE A 75 5.45 6.70 2.28
N ARG A 76 6.69 6.83 1.82
CA ARG A 76 7.40 8.11 1.86
C ARG A 76 6.72 9.16 0.98
N GLU A 77 6.27 8.75 -0.20
CA GLU A 77 5.58 9.65 -1.11
C GLU A 77 4.27 10.16 -0.48
N ALA A 78 3.51 9.26 0.15
CA ALA A 78 2.27 9.63 0.79
C ALA A 78 2.50 10.60 1.96
N LYS A 79 3.55 10.39 2.74
CA LYS A 79 3.89 11.29 3.84
C LYS A 79 4.27 12.67 3.34
N LYS A 80 5.01 12.74 2.24
CA LYS A 80 5.35 14.03 1.62
C LYS A 80 4.12 14.77 1.13
N ALA A 81 3.19 14.05 0.50
CA ALA A 81 1.97 14.65 0.01
C ALA A 81 1.13 15.21 1.16
N ALA A 82 1.00 14.45 2.24
CA ALA A 82 0.27 14.90 3.42
C ALA A 82 0.91 16.13 4.05
N ALA A 83 2.23 16.16 4.12
CA ALA A 83 2.96 17.30 4.67
C ALA A 83 2.76 18.56 3.82
N LYS A 84 2.68 18.41 2.50
CA LYS A 84 2.45 19.55 1.61
C LYS A 84 1.04 20.10 1.71
N GLU A 85 0.08 19.24 1.98
CA GLU A 85 -1.31 19.64 2.12
C GLU A 85 -1.61 20.28 3.49
N ALA A 86 -0.78 20.01 4.45
CA ALA A 86 -0.91 20.60 5.78
C ALA A 86 -0.34 22.03 5.82
#